data_dc61f2ed6f9239877fc2584070802d24
#
_entry.id   dc61f2ed6f9239877fc2584070802d24
#
_cell.length_a   1.000
_cell.length_b   1.000
_cell.length_c   1.000
_cell.angle_alpha   90.00
_cell.angle_beta   90.00
_cell.angle_gamma   90.00
#
_symmetry.space_group_name_H-M   'P 1'
#
loop_
_entity.id
_entity.type
_entity.pdbx_description
1 polymer ?
#
loop_
_entity_poly.entity_id
_entity_poly.type
_entity_poly.pdbx_seq_one_letter_code
_entity_poly.pdbx_strand_id
1 'polypeptide(L)'
;MGYFEPRRGILKKKKRLLYVFLIPLLGIVLFQGVVPFSMLFFSGVKENLEKNTVNMDSHITENRQLTLQNAMNEQWGGISRESDEMDSVLKDELKQGKLNIKDFLNDSSAQQNYLKHIFKNLVSSLQHENSSGLFVVLANGENINEETEYNGFFIRDSDPQTKTANNADLLLERGSKGLARIENITLDTSWTTNFKFKGAWNRAADDFFYKPFLAAQKNKDTDMKNLGYWSKPFILEDHYMDNHKMITYSVPLIYDNEIYGILGVEVSLPYLNTFFPNSDFDRGLNSGYALVMEKENGKFEVVTGNGILYDTIVREQKFKIRKYKKISKLFEIEDALLGKNKIYAVKNPLDLYINNAPYEDTEWALYGLVSQKSIFELGEQVYTSIVIAILICALLGIAVVILLIRYVTKPVYRLMESVRGGTAGIHSFKVSNILEIDELHDIVEKVTDAQKRTEDQLLDEKEKYRIAVESSKDIFFTYEIKDCVMEIVNSSIYDGKWDCSDDDCSLLDNIHSADRALVLDKFRHDIGDMSIEFRLLMNKYHEYRWVNLCGSLLKDNNGEETRVVGYIRDIN
;
A
#
# COMPACT_ATOMS: atom_id res chain seq x y z
N MET A 1 34.10 63.03 -23.24
CA MET A 1 34.19 62.11 -22.05
C MET A 1 32.94 61.28 -22.00
N GLY A 2 33.00 60.07 -22.44
CA GLY A 2 31.92 59.05 -22.36
C GLY A 2 32.60 57.70 -22.16
N TYR A 3 32.58 57.24 -20.91
CA TYR A 3 33.15 55.96 -20.52
C TYR A 3 32.30 54.85 -21.10
N PHE A 4 32.85 53.99 -21.93
CA PHE A 4 32.32 52.70 -22.33
C PHE A 4 32.66 51.71 -21.22
N GLU A 5 31.63 51.26 -20.44
CA GLU A 5 31.74 50.10 -19.56
C GLU A 5 31.75 48.82 -20.41
N PRO A 6 32.67 47.89 -20.20
CA PRO A 6 32.63 46.61 -20.86
C PRO A 6 31.53 45.74 -20.23
N ARG A 7 30.50 45.36 -21.02
CA ARG A 7 29.52 44.34 -20.64
C ARG A 7 30.25 43.10 -20.19
N ARG A 8 30.18 42.81 -18.88
CA ARG A 8 30.56 41.51 -18.31
C ARG A 8 29.67 40.43 -18.93
N GLY A 9 30.18 39.74 -19.92
CA GLY A 9 29.59 38.52 -20.45
C GLY A 9 29.54 37.46 -19.35
N ILE A 10 28.32 37.07 -18.94
CA ILE A 10 28.08 35.93 -18.05
C ILE A 10 28.63 34.70 -18.76
N LEU A 11 29.80 34.26 -18.37
CA LEU A 11 30.38 32.97 -18.78
C LEU A 11 29.44 31.85 -18.33
N LYS A 12 28.47 31.46 -19.18
CA LYS A 12 27.66 30.27 -18.98
C LYS A 12 28.60 29.07 -18.90
N LYS A 13 28.76 28.50 -17.70
CA LYS A 13 29.49 27.23 -17.50
C LYS A 13 29.00 26.20 -18.51
N LYS A 14 29.84 25.84 -19.48
CA LYS A 14 29.52 24.81 -20.50
C LYS A 14 29.31 23.48 -19.79
N LYS A 15 28.08 22.94 -19.82
CA LYS A 15 27.76 21.61 -19.27
C LYS A 15 28.13 20.56 -20.30
N ARG A 16 28.67 19.41 -19.84
CA ARG A 16 28.91 18.25 -20.72
C ARG A 16 27.57 17.72 -21.24
N LEU A 17 27.49 17.34 -22.50
CA LEU A 17 26.31 16.82 -23.19
C LEU A 17 25.64 15.68 -22.37
N LEU A 18 26.47 14.82 -21.80
CA LEU A 18 26.04 13.73 -20.90
C LEU A 18 25.12 14.22 -19.77
N TYR A 19 25.44 15.33 -19.09
CA TYR A 19 24.61 15.83 -18.01
C TYR A 19 23.32 16.54 -18.49
N VAL A 20 23.30 17.05 -19.72
CA VAL A 20 22.13 17.69 -20.31
C VAL A 20 21.03 16.66 -20.58
N PHE A 21 21.37 15.42 -20.95
CA PHE A 21 20.41 14.34 -21.14
C PHE A 21 20.18 13.52 -19.85
N LEU A 22 21.21 13.26 -19.06
CA LEU A 22 21.11 12.45 -17.85
C LEU A 22 20.16 13.02 -16.82
N ILE A 23 20.27 14.34 -16.54
CA ILE A 23 19.50 14.96 -15.46
C ILE A 23 17.99 14.95 -15.75
N PRO A 24 17.50 15.38 -16.94
CA PRO A 24 16.07 15.32 -17.26
C PRO A 24 15.52 13.89 -17.30
N LEU A 25 16.23 12.95 -17.91
CA LEU A 25 15.80 11.56 -18.01
C LEU A 25 15.74 10.88 -16.63
N LEU A 26 16.74 11.08 -15.78
CA LEU A 26 16.70 10.63 -14.38
C LEU A 26 15.54 11.28 -13.61
N GLY A 27 15.30 12.58 -13.84
CA GLY A 27 14.17 13.29 -13.26
C GLY A 27 12.82 12.67 -13.64
N ILE A 28 12.63 12.27 -14.89
CA ILE A 28 11.42 11.60 -15.38
C ILE A 28 11.26 10.23 -14.70
N VAL A 29 12.33 9.42 -14.63
CA VAL A 29 12.30 8.09 -13.99
C VAL A 29 11.98 8.20 -12.50
N LEU A 30 12.59 9.16 -11.81
CA LEU A 30 12.28 9.43 -10.40
C LEU A 30 10.83 9.89 -10.21
N PHE A 31 10.33 10.76 -11.08
CA PHE A 31 8.95 11.22 -11.04
C PHE A 31 7.96 10.07 -11.27
N GLN A 32 8.23 9.17 -12.22
CA GLN A 32 7.44 7.96 -12.46
C GLN A 32 7.44 6.98 -11.27
N GLY A 33 8.47 6.98 -10.43
CA GLY A 33 8.51 6.19 -9.20
C GLY A 33 7.80 6.89 -8.03
N VAL A 34 8.06 8.19 -7.84
CA VAL A 34 7.55 8.97 -6.70
C VAL A 34 6.03 9.16 -6.76
N VAL A 35 5.46 9.41 -7.95
CA VAL A 35 4.03 9.68 -8.09
C VAL A 35 3.16 8.46 -7.73
N PRO A 36 3.38 7.25 -8.28
CA PRO A 36 2.62 6.06 -7.87
C PRO A 36 2.83 5.71 -6.39
N PHE A 37 4.07 5.84 -5.88
CA PHE A 37 4.34 5.62 -4.47
C PHE A 37 3.56 6.58 -3.57
N SER A 38 3.54 7.87 -3.91
CA SER A 38 2.75 8.88 -3.20
C SER A 38 1.27 8.59 -3.27
N MET A 39 0.74 8.25 -4.45
CA MET A 39 -0.67 7.85 -4.61
C MET A 39 -1.03 6.67 -3.72
N LEU A 40 -0.21 5.61 -3.68
CA LEU A 40 -0.43 4.45 -2.83
C LEU A 40 -0.38 4.80 -1.34
N PHE A 41 0.57 5.61 -0.94
CA PHE A 41 0.71 6.03 0.46
C PHE A 41 -0.47 6.89 0.92
N PHE A 42 -0.90 7.86 0.10
CA PHE A 42 -2.02 8.75 0.45
C PHE A 42 -3.40 8.17 0.16
N SER A 43 -3.55 7.16 -0.69
CA SER A 43 -4.84 6.53 -1.00
C SER A 43 -5.39 5.64 0.11
N GLY A 44 -4.58 5.33 1.14
CA GLY A 44 -5.02 4.47 2.25
C GLY A 44 -5.37 3.04 1.83
N VAL A 45 -4.80 2.52 0.74
CA VAL A 45 -5.10 1.15 0.23
C VAL A 45 -4.92 0.11 1.33
N LYS A 46 -3.81 0.16 2.09
CA LYS A 46 -3.57 -0.76 3.20
C LYS A 46 -4.69 -0.68 4.24
N GLU A 47 -5.04 0.55 4.66
CA GLU A 47 -6.07 0.78 5.68
C GLU A 47 -7.47 0.34 5.20
N ASN A 48 -7.77 0.54 3.93
CA ASN A 48 -9.03 0.07 3.34
C ASN A 48 -9.10 -1.46 3.24
N LEU A 49 -7.99 -2.13 2.90
CA LEU A 49 -7.92 -3.59 2.90
C LEU A 49 -8.11 -4.15 4.32
N GLU A 50 -7.46 -3.57 5.32
CA GLU A 50 -7.62 -3.95 6.73
C GLU A 50 -9.07 -3.75 7.20
N LYS A 51 -9.70 -2.62 6.89
CA LYS A 51 -11.12 -2.34 7.20
C LYS A 51 -12.07 -3.32 6.51
N ASN A 52 -11.83 -3.61 5.23
CA ASN A 52 -12.65 -4.57 4.49
C ASN A 52 -12.57 -5.98 5.09
N THR A 53 -11.37 -6.39 5.49
CA THR A 53 -11.18 -7.67 6.19
C THR A 53 -11.97 -7.73 7.49
N VAL A 54 -11.89 -6.69 8.32
CA VAL A 54 -12.66 -6.62 9.58
C VAL A 54 -14.17 -6.54 9.34
N ASN A 55 -14.62 -5.84 8.30
CA ASN A 55 -16.04 -5.82 7.94
C ASN A 55 -16.53 -7.21 7.50
N MET A 56 -15.74 -7.95 6.73
CA MET A 56 -16.06 -9.34 6.34
C MET A 56 -16.17 -10.24 7.57
N ASP A 57 -15.19 -10.18 8.48
CA ASP A 57 -15.22 -10.94 9.73
C ASP A 57 -16.42 -10.52 10.62
N SER A 58 -16.77 -9.23 10.63
CA SER A 58 -17.96 -8.72 11.32
C SER A 58 -19.26 -9.31 10.74
N HIS A 59 -19.39 -9.35 9.41
CA HIS A 59 -20.60 -9.93 8.77
C HIS A 59 -20.71 -11.44 8.98
N ILE A 60 -19.60 -12.17 8.94
CA ILE A 60 -19.58 -13.60 9.26
C ILE A 60 -20.08 -13.80 10.70
N THR A 61 -19.54 -13.05 11.65
CA THR A 61 -19.94 -13.13 13.06
C THR A 61 -21.38 -12.69 13.28
N GLU A 62 -21.85 -11.65 12.58
CA GLU A 62 -23.23 -11.17 12.62
C GLU A 62 -24.22 -12.23 12.12
N ASN A 63 -23.95 -12.88 11.00
CA ASN A 63 -24.78 -13.98 10.50
C ASN A 63 -24.87 -15.12 11.51
N ARG A 64 -23.77 -15.46 12.16
CA ARG A 64 -23.74 -16.50 13.19
C ARG A 64 -24.47 -16.06 14.47
N GLN A 65 -24.29 -14.80 14.86
CA GLN A 65 -25.03 -14.20 15.99
C GLN A 65 -26.54 -14.25 15.75
N LEU A 66 -27.02 -13.88 14.55
CA LEU A 66 -28.45 -13.93 14.22
C LEU A 66 -28.99 -15.38 14.27
N THR A 67 -28.21 -16.35 13.77
CA THR A 67 -28.59 -17.77 13.84
C THR A 67 -28.74 -18.22 15.29
N LEU A 68 -27.77 -17.88 16.14
CA LEU A 68 -27.80 -18.21 17.56
C LEU A 68 -28.95 -17.51 18.29
N GLN A 69 -29.11 -16.19 18.04
CA GLN A 69 -30.19 -15.41 18.66
C GLN A 69 -31.57 -15.96 18.31
N ASN A 70 -31.79 -16.35 17.06
CA ASN A 70 -33.04 -16.99 16.65
C ASN A 70 -33.25 -18.34 17.36
N ALA A 71 -32.19 -19.16 17.48
CA ALA A 71 -32.28 -20.39 18.23
C ALA A 71 -32.61 -20.14 19.72
N MET A 72 -31.94 -19.15 20.33
CA MET A 72 -32.19 -18.82 21.75
C MET A 72 -33.58 -18.22 21.99
N ASN A 73 -34.08 -17.35 21.13
CA ASN A 73 -35.36 -16.68 21.34
C ASN A 73 -36.56 -17.50 20.88
N GLU A 74 -36.48 -18.13 19.72
CA GLU A 74 -37.64 -18.78 19.08
C GLU A 74 -37.67 -20.30 19.32
N GLN A 75 -36.51 -20.98 19.23
CA GLN A 75 -36.47 -22.43 19.36
C GLN A 75 -36.42 -22.86 20.81
N TRP A 76 -35.54 -22.29 21.62
CA TRP A 76 -35.37 -22.67 23.03
C TRP A 76 -36.15 -21.77 23.99
N GLY A 77 -36.36 -20.49 23.61
CA GLY A 77 -37.13 -19.53 24.38
C GLY A 77 -38.64 -19.58 24.13
N GLY A 78 -39.07 -20.30 23.10
CA GLY A 78 -40.47 -20.40 22.68
C GLY A 78 -41.39 -21.32 23.51
N ILE A 79 -41.05 -21.59 24.78
CA ILE A 79 -41.76 -22.55 25.68
C ILE A 79 -43.10 -22.08 26.26
N SER A 80 -43.67 -21.01 25.70
CA SER A 80 -44.93 -20.44 26.19
C SER A 80 -46.11 -21.36 25.95
N ARG A 81 -46.11 -22.12 24.86
CA ARG A 81 -47.17 -23.06 24.52
C ARG A 81 -47.22 -24.22 25.55
N GLU A 82 -46.06 -24.75 25.92
CA GLU A 82 -45.90 -25.77 26.94
C GLU A 82 -46.42 -25.28 28.29
N SER A 83 -46.11 -24.02 28.64
CA SER A 83 -46.62 -23.39 29.85
C SER A 83 -48.16 -23.25 29.85
N ASP A 84 -48.75 -22.77 28.73
CA ASP A 84 -50.21 -22.64 28.61
C ASP A 84 -50.91 -24.00 28.69
N GLU A 85 -50.32 -25.07 28.10
CA GLU A 85 -50.82 -26.45 28.23
C GLU A 85 -50.72 -26.95 29.68
N MET A 86 -49.63 -26.64 30.37
CA MET A 86 -49.44 -27.00 31.79
C MET A 86 -50.45 -26.33 32.69
N ASP A 87 -50.76 -25.04 32.46
CA ASP A 87 -51.78 -24.30 33.20
C ASP A 87 -53.19 -24.93 32.99
N SER A 88 -53.50 -25.36 31.77
CA SER A 88 -54.75 -26.04 31.46
C SER A 88 -54.88 -27.38 32.22
N VAL A 89 -53.83 -28.20 32.23
CA VAL A 89 -53.78 -29.44 32.98
C VAL A 89 -53.91 -29.19 34.49
N LEU A 90 -53.19 -28.18 35.01
CA LEU A 90 -53.28 -27.79 36.43
C LEU A 90 -54.71 -27.43 36.82
N LYS A 91 -55.39 -26.61 36.02
CA LYS A 91 -56.75 -26.20 36.25
C LYS A 91 -57.71 -27.40 36.34
N ASP A 92 -57.49 -28.39 35.47
CA ASP A 92 -58.35 -29.60 35.49
C ASP A 92 -58.02 -30.50 36.70
N GLU A 93 -56.76 -30.63 37.11
CA GLU A 93 -56.35 -31.35 38.33
C GLU A 93 -56.95 -30.71 39.60
N LEU A 94 -56.87 -29.35 39.72
CA LEU A 94 -57.44 -28.65 40.84
C LEU A 94 -58.95 -28.83 40.96
N LYS A 95 -59.68 -28.82 39.84
CA LYS A 95 -61.11 -29.10 39.80
C LYS A 95 -61.47 -30.51 40.20
N GLN A 96 -60.75 -31.50 39.65
CA GLN A 96 -60.99 -32.94 39.95
C GLN A 96 -60.65 -33.25 41.41
N GLY A 97 -59.52 -32.76 41.90
CA GLY A 97 -59.08 -32.91 43.27
C GLY A 97 -59.84 -32.07 44.31
N LYS A 98 -60.67 -31.12 43.85
CA LYS A 98 -61.32 -30.12 44.71
C LYS A 98 -60.31 -29.37 45.58
N LEU A 99 -59.13 -29.11 45.04
CA LEU A 99 -58.02 -28.41 45.69
C LEU A 99 -57.95 -26.94 45.21
N ASN A 100 -57.52 -26.05 46.07
CA ASN A 100 -57.05 -24.72 45.64
C ASN A 100 -55.54 -24.79 45.37
N ILE A 101 -55.04 -23.75 44.75
CA ILE A 101 -53.59 -23.71 44.37
C ILE A 101 -52.67 -23.80 45.61
N LYS A 102 -53.07 -23.23 46.74
CA LYS A 102 -52.24 -23.29 47.98
C LYS A 102 -52.21 -24.69 48.58
N ASP A 103 -53.34 -25.41 48.52
CA ASP A 103 -53.36 -26.81 48.94
C ASP A 103 -52.49 -27.67 48.03
N PHE A 104 -52.53 -27.44 46.71
CA PHE A 104 -51.68 -28.11 45.73
C PHE A 104 -50.18 -27.91 45.99
N LEU A 105 -49.76 -26.68 46.36
CA LEU A 105 -48.38 -26.37 46.67
C LEU A 105 -47.84 -27.18 47.86
N ASN A 106 -48.70 -27.61 48.78
CA ASN A 106 -48.34 -28.35 49.98
C ASN A 106 -48.64 -29.86 49.87
N ASP A 107 -49.26 -30.33 48.77
CA ASP A 107 -49.58 -31.73 48.54
C ASP A 107 -48.67 -32.39 47.53
N SER A 108 -47.64 -33.10 48.02
CA SER A 108 -46.70 -33.82 47.18
C SER A 108 -47.35 -34.90 46.31
N SER A 109 -48.47 -35.52 46.75
CA SER A 109 -49.19 -36.52 45.97
C SER A 109 -49.93 -35.91 44.80
N ALA A 110 -50.60 -34.77 45.01
CA ALA A 110 -51.25 -33.99 43.96
C ALA A 110 -50.22 -33.51 42.92
N GLN A 111 -49.07 -33.01 43.36
CA GLN A 111 -47.97 -32.62 42.50
C GLN A 111 -47.42 -33.78 41.66
N GLN A 112 -47.22 -34.95 42.25
CA GLN A 112 -46.78 -36.15 41.54
C GLN A 112 -47.78 -36.63 40.49
N ASN A 113 -49.09 -36.52 40.75
CA ASN A 113 -50.14 -36.84 39.77
C ASN A 113 -50.13 -35.84 38.60
N TYR A 114 -50.04 -34.54 38.91
CA TYR A 114 -49.91 -33.50 37.92
C TYR A 114 -48.72 -33.72 36.99
N LEU A 115 -47.53 -33.99 37.55
CA LEU A 115 -46.33 -34.30 36.78
C LEU A 115 -46.52 -35.47 35.82
N LYS A 116 -47.25 -36.54 36.20
CA LYS A 116 -47.55 -37.66 35.31
C LYS A 116 -48.39 -37.25 34.10
N HIS A 117 -49.36 -36.34 34.30
CA HIS A 117 -50.26 -35.92 33.23
C HIS A 117 -49.57 -35.00 32.22
N ILE A 118 -48.66 -34.12 32.64
CA ILE A 118 -47.90 -33.24 31.74
C ILE A 118 -46.69 -33.92 31.07
N PHE A 119 -46.15 -35.00 31.68
CA PHE A 119 -44.85 -35.59 31.29
C PHE A 119 -44.77 -35.99 29.83
N LYS A 120 -45.80 -36.72 29.32
CA LYS A 120 -45.84 -37.22 27.95
C LYS A 120 -45.79 -36.07 26.91
N ASN A 121 -46.58 -35.02 27.14
CA ASN A 121 -46.61 -33.89 26.21
C ASN A 121 -45.26 -33.16 26.18
N LEU A 122 -44.63 -32.96 27.35
CA LEU A 122 -43.34 -32.32 27.45
C LEU A 122 -42.19 -33.14 26.86
N VAL A 123 -42.22 -34.49 26.98
CA VAL A 123 -41.29 -35.36 26.26
C VAL A 123 -41.44 -35.21 24.75
N SER A 124 -42.69 -35.14 24.25
CA SER A 124 -42.95 -34.89 22.83
C SER A 124 -42.43 -33.52 22.37
N SER A 125 -42.63 -32.49 23.18
CA SER A 125 -42.13 -31.13 22.90
C SER A 125 -40.62 -31.11 22.85
N LEU A 126 -39.91 -31.69 23.82
CA LEU A 126 -38.45 -31.80 23.85
C LEU A 126 -37.90 -32.37 22.52
N GLN A 127 -38.51 -33.45 22.02
CA GLN A 127 -38.09 -34.06 20.75
C GLN A 127 -38.37 -33.19 19.51
N HIS A 128 -39.30 -32.26 19.59
CA HIS A 128 -39.63 -31.37 18.46
C HIS A 128 -38.77 -30.09 18.43
N GLU A 129 -38.36 -29.61 19.58
CA GLU A 129 -37.69 -28.32 19.73
C GLU A 129 -36.15 -28.39 19.61
N ASN A 130 -35.59 -29.58 19.47
CA ASN A 130 -34.15 -29.84 19.41
C ASN A 130 -33.37 -29.12 20.54
N SER A 131 -33.92 -29.13 21.76
CA SER A 131 -33.19 -28.71 22.96
C SER A 131 -32.48 -29.90 23.59
N SER A 132 -31.41 -29.68 24.36
CA SER A 132 -30.66 -30.76 25.00
C SER A 132 -31.34 -31.32 26.23
N GLY A 133 -32.41 -30.70 26.69
CA GLY A 133 -33.18 -31.14 27.82
C GLY A 133 -34.33 -30.22 28.16
N LEU A 134 -35.23 -30.76 29.00
CA LEU A 134 -36.40 -30.02 29.51
C LEU A 134 -36.60 -30.39 30.98
N PHE A 135 -36.96 -29.40 31.77
CA PHE A 135 -37.23 -29.59 33.18
C PHE A 135 -38.46 -28.84 33.68
N VAL A 136 -39.10 -29.40 34.69
CA VAL A 136 -40.12 -28.75 35.48
C VAL A 136 -39.76 -28.92 36.95
N VAL A 137 -39.82 -27.81 37.69
CA VAL A 137 -39.64 -27.82 39.14
C VAL A 137 -40.89 -27.17 39.76
N LEU A 138 -41.64 -27.91 40.54
CA LEU A 138 -42.84 -27.38 41.21
C LEU A 138 -42.44 -26.69 42.51
N ALA A 139 -43.06 -25.56 42.79
CA ALA A 139 -42.88 -24.90 44.07
C ALA A 139 -43.57 -25.68 45.20
N ASN A 140 -43.04 -25.54 46.39
CA ASN A 140 -43.65 -26.00 47.60
C ASN A 140 -43.93 -24.78 48.48
N GLY A 141 -44.79 -24.93 49.47
CA GLY A 141 -45.16 -23.82 50.34
C GLY A 141 -44.09 -23.37 51.34
N GLU A 142 -42.88 -23.90 51.22
CA GLU A 142 -41.75 -23.68 52.14
C GLU A 142 -40.94 -22.42 51.83
N ASN A 143 -40.08 -22.05 52.75
CA ASN A 143 -39.24 -20.89 52.62
C ASN A 143 -38.13 -21.12 51.58
N ILE A 144 -38.12 -20.38 50.49
CA ILE A 144 -37.15 -20.47 49.39
C ILE A 144 -35.71 -20.15 49.82
N ASN A 145 -35.48 -19.59 50.98
CA ASN A 145 -34.16 -19.28 51.50
C ASN A 145 -33.50 -20.43 52.28
N GLU A 146 -34.23 -21.50 52.50
CA GLU A 146 -33.77 -22.70 53.21
C GLU A 146 -33.45 -23.84 52.24
N GLU A 147 -32.64 -24.81 52.71
CA GLU A 147 -32.42 -26.05 51.95
C GLU A 147 -33.69 -26.85 51.90
N THR A 148 -34.18 -27.13 50.70
CA THR A 148 -35.47 -27.73 50.47
C THR A 148 -35.45 -28.68 49.28
N GLU A 149 -36.31 -29.71 49.34
CA GLU A 149 -36.54 -30.63 48.21
C GLU A 149 -37.81 -30.20 47.46
N TYR A 150 -37.70 -30.24 46.12
CA TYR A 150 -38.80 -29.88 45.24
C TYR A 150 -39.17 -31.04 44.32
N ASN A 151 -40.47 -31.26 44.11
CA ASN A 151 -40.98 -32.18 43.13
C ASN A 151 -40.77 -31.63 41.72
N GLY A 152 -40.48 -32.52 40.77
CA GLY A 152 -40.26 -32.13 39.38
C GLY A 152 -39.69 -33.27 38.56
N PHE A 153 -39.27 -32.94 37.37
CA PHE A 153 -38.44 -33.83 36.56
C PHE A 153 -37.47 -33.06 35.69
N PHE A 154 -36.40 -33.72 35.32
CA PHE A 154 -35.42 -33.24 34.36
C PHE A 154 -35.08 -34.36 33.40
N ILE A 155 -35.37 -34.15 32.11
CA ILE A 155 -35.07 -35.05 31.01
C ILE A 155 -33.98 -34.44 30.19
N ARG A 156 -32.94 -35.22 29.90
CA ARG A 156 -31.88 -34.82 28.98
C ARG A 156 -31.99 -35.61 27.70
N ASP A 157 -31.79 -34.96 26.55
CA ASP A 157 -31.57 -35.56 25.25
C ASP A 157 -30.06 -35.60 24.98
N SER A 158 -29.52 -36.82 24.81
CA SER A 158 -28.08 -37.01 24.57
C SER A 158 -27.67 -36.71 23.13
N ASP A 159 -28.63 -36.64 22.19
CA ASP A 159 -28.40 -36.29 20.79
C ASP A 159 -29.55 -35.43 20.20
N PRO A 160 -29.64 -34.17 20.55
CA PRO A 160 -30.75 -33.28 20.15
C PRO A 160 -30.91 -33.09 18.64
N GLN A 161 -29.94 -33.51 17.84
CA GLN A 161 -29.97 -33.36 16.37
C GLN A 161 -30.64 -34.57 15.68
N THR A 162 -30.75 -35.69 16.36
CA THR A 162 -31.33 -36.90 15.81
C THR A 162 -32.58 -37.29 16.60
N LYS A 163 -33.62 -37.75 15.89
CA LYS A 163 -34.83 -38.26 16.53
C LYS A 163 -34.76 -39.76 16.61
N THR A 164 -34.54 -40.25 17.80
CA THR A 164 -34.38 -41.69 18.03
C THR A 164 -35.74 -42.34 18.36
N ALA A 165 -36.05 -43.44 17.69
CA ALA A 165 -37.24 -44.20 18.00
C ALA A 165 -37.20 -44.73 19.45
N ASN A 166 -38.33 -44.71 20.14
CA ASN A 166 -38.51 -45.22 21.50
C ASN A 166 -37.74 -44.47 22.61
N ASN A 167 -37.43 -43.16 22.43
CA ASN A 167 -36.78 -42.35 23.45
C ASN A 167 -35.45 -42.92 23.98
N ALA A 168 -34.71 -43.67 23.15
CA ALA A 168 -33.50 -44.35 23.58
C ALA A 168 -32.33 -43.41 23.90
N ASP A 169 -32.39 -42.18 23.40
CA ASP A 169 -31.46 -41.07 23.61
C ASP A 169 -31.84 -40.16 24.79
N LEU A 170 -33.04 -40.38 25.37
CA LEU A 170 -33.49 -39.62 26.52
C LEU A 170 -33.05 -40.26 27.84
N LEU A 171 -32.62 -39.40 28.76
CA LEU A 171 -32.19 -39.76 30.10
C LEU A 171 -32.98 -38.96 31.14
N LEU A 172 -33.55 -39.62 32.13
CA LEU A 172 -34.17 -38.97 33.28
C LEU A 172 -33.13 -38.70 34.36
N GLU A 173 -32.78 -37.45 34.59
CA GLU A 173 -31.82 -37.05 35.63
C GLU A 173 -32.49 -36.81 36.97
N ARG A 174 -33.69 -36.20 36.96
CA ARG A 174 -34.50 -35.95 38.16
C ARG A 174 -35.93 -36.41 37.92
N GLY A 175 -36.58 -36.85 38.94
CA GLY A 175 -37.99 -37.21 38.87
C GLY A 175 -38.28 -38.63 39.34
N SER A 176 -39.58 -38.97 39.50
CA SER A 176 -39.98 -40.29 39.96
C SER A 176 -39.71 -41.37 38.91
N LYS A 177 -39.30 -42.57 39.33
CA LYS A 177 -39.14 -43.76 38.45
C LYS A 177 -40.41 -44.09 37.65
N GLY A 178 -41.57 -43.68 38.15
CA GLY A 178 -42.84 -43.86 37.45
C GLY A 178 -42.90 -43.11 36.14
N LEU A 179 -42.37 -41.90 36.07
CA LEU A 179 -42.27 -41.09 34.85
C LEU A 179 -41.42 -41.77 33.79
N ALA A 180 -40.25 -42.25 34.14
CA ALA A 180 -39.35 -42.94 33.23
C ALA A 180 -40.03 -44.17 32.57
N ARG A 181 -40.82 -44.91 33.35
CA ARG A 181 -41.57 -46.11 32.86
C ARG A 181 -42.68 -45.72 31.86
N ILE A 182 -43.36 -44.59 32.05
CA ILE A 182 -44.47 -44.15 31.18
C ILE A 182 -43.98 -43.97 29.74
N GLU A 183 -42.83 -43.34 29.55
CA GLU A 183 -42.28 -42.98 28.22
C GLU A 183 -41.06 -43.83 27.83
N ASN A 184 -40.77 -44.91 28.60
CA ASN A 184 -39.65 -45.81 28.36
C ASN A 184 -38.28 -45.10 28.29
N ILE A 185 -38.08 -44.15 29.19
CA ILE A 185 -36.85 -43.34 29.30
C ILE A 185 -35.86 -44.03 30.26
N THR A 186 -34.56 -43.99 29.93
CA THR A 186 -33.51 -44.52 30.78
C THR A 186 -33.23 -43.56 31.93
N LEU A 187 -32.94 -44.10 33.13
CA LEU A 187 -32.45 -43.27 34.25
C LEU A 187 -30.98 -42.94 34.03
N ASP A 188 -30.65 -41.65 34.26
CA ASP A 188 -29.28 -41.23 34.27
C ASP A 188 -28.47 -41.83 35.42
N THR A 189 -27.15 -41.89 35.31
CA THR A 189 -26.27 -42.42 36.35
C THR A 189 -26.28 -41.59 37.62
N SER A 190 -26.57 -40.28 37.51
CA SER A 190 -26.70 -39.31 38.62
C SER A 190 -28.16 -39.06 39.02
N TRP A 191 -29.06 -40.00 38.67
CA TRP A 191 -30.49 -39.84 38.90
C TRP A 191 -30.83 -39.69 40.39
N THR A 192 -31.70 -38.70 40.69
CA THR A 192 -32.37 -38.56 42.00
C THR A 192 -33.87 -38.31 41.80
N THR A 193 -34.67 -38.59 42.86
CA THR A 193 -36.15 -38.46 42.77
C THR A 193 -36.61 -37.01 42.73
N ASN A 194 -35.94 -36.13 43.45
CA ASN A 194 -36.32 -34.73 43.65
C ASN A 194 -35.15 -33.80 43.34
N PHE A 195 -35.46 -32.54 43.13
CA PHE A 195 -34.45 -31.48 43.15
C PHE A 195 -34.14 -31.09 44.59
N LYS A 196 -32.82 -30.86 44.88
CA LYS A 196 -32.35 -30.34 46.16
C LYS A 196 -31.65 -29.01 45.95
N PHE A 197 -32.23 -27.96 46.48
CA PHE A 197 -31.65 -26.63 46.40
C PHE A 197 -31.22 -26.16 47.80
N LYS A 198 -30.11 -25.40 47.84
CA LYS A 198 -29.54 -24.91 49.10
C LYS A 198 -30.09 -23.58 49.56
N GLY A 199 -31.22 -23.17 49.00
CA GLY A 199 -31.85 -21.87 49.24
C GLY A 199 -31.38 -20.77 48.28
N ALA A 200 -32.25 -19.78 48.10
CA ALA A 200 -31.97 -18.65 47.23
C ALA A 200 -30.66 -17.97 47.67
N TRP A 201 -29.82 -17.62 46.67
CA TRP A 201 -28.52 -16.96 46.84
C TRP A 201 -27.37 -17.79 47.40
N ASN A 202 -27.62 -19.03 47.82
CA ASN A 202 -26.55 -19.87 48.36
C ASN A 202 -25.68 -20.57 47.30
N ARG A 203 -26.21 -20.78 46.09
CA ARG A 203 -25.50 -21.46 45.01
C ARG A 203 -25.93 -20.92 43.64
N ALA A 204 -24.98 -20.42 42.85
CA ALA A 204 -25.24 -19.93 41.50
C ALA A 204 -25.78 -20.98 40.52
N ALA A 205 -25.51 -22.27 40.76
CA ALA A 205 -26.05 -23.37 39.97
C ALA A 205 -27.56 -23.53 40.14
N ASP A 206 -28.17 -22.99 41.18
CA ASP A 206 -29.62 -23.01 41.42
C ASP A 206 -30.32 -21.77 40.86
N ASP A 207 -29.58 -20.82 40.25
CA ASP A 207 -30.12 -19.60 39.69
C ASP A 207 -31.20 -19.84 38.63
N PHE A 208 -31.14 -20.95 37.89
CA PHE A 208 -32.15 -21.32 36.88
C PHE A 208 -33.56 -21.49 37.46
N PHE A 209 -33.66 -21.86 38.74
CA PHE A 209 -34.93 -21.94 39.49
C PHE A 209 -35.23 -20.62 40.22
N TYR A 210 -34.28 -20.09 41.03
CA TYR A 210 -34.56 -18.95 41.91
C TYR A 210 -34.71 -17.64 41.17
N LYS A 211 -33.95 -17.40 40.10
CA LYS A 211 -34.02 -16.12 39.38
C LYS A 211 -35.39 -15.82 38.77
N PRO A 212 -35.96 -16.69 37.92
CA PRO A 212 -37.30 -16.47 37.38
C PRO A 212 -38.39 -16.47 38.47
N PHE A 213 -38.22 -17.32 39.51
CA PHE A 213 -39.16 -17.36 40.65
C PHE A 213 -39.19 -16.03 41.39
N LEU A 214 -38.05 -15.48 41.76
CA LEU A 214 -37.96 -14.19 42.47
C LEU A 214 -38.36 -13.03 41.59
N ALA A 215 -38.09 -13.08 40.29
CA ALA A 215 -38.53 -12.09 39.33
C ALA A 215 -40.08 -12.05 39.26
N ALA A 216 -40.74 -13.18 39.22
CA ALA A 216 -42.20 -13.26 39.24
C ALA A 216 -42.80 -12.75 40.54
N GLN A 217 -42.19 -13.05 41.69
CA GLN A 217 -42.65 -12.49 42.99
C GLN A 217 -42.62 -10.96 43.03
N LYS A 218 -41.63 -10.34 42.39
CA LYS A 218 -41.44 -8.90 42.38
C LYS A 218 -42.28 -8.20 41.31
N ASN A 219 -42.58 -8.86 40.20
CA ASN A 219 -43.19 -8.27 39.00
C ASN A 219 -44.49 -9.00 38.63
N LYS A 220 -45.47 -8.99 39.53
CA LYS A 220 -46.72 -9.76 39.39
C LYS A 220 -47.57 -9.42 38.17
N ASP A 221 -47.42 -8.20 37.64
CA ASP A 221 -48.19 -7.70 36.50
C ASP A 221 -47.46 -7.90 35.16
N THR A 222 -46.29 -8.50 35.17
CA THR A 222 -45.46 -8.72 33.97
C THR A 222 -45.79 -10.04 33.31
N ASP A 223 -45.96 -10.04 31.99
CA ASP A 223 -46.13 -11.24 31.20
C ASP A 223 -44.99 -12.24 31.49
N MET A 224 -45.37 -13.48 31.70
CA MET A 224 -44.44 -14.58 32.04
C MET A 224 -43.24 -14.69 31.06
N LYS A 225 -43.46 -14.46 29.77
CA LYS A 225 -42.42 -14.46 28.75
C LYS A 225 -41.32 -13.43 29.04
N ASN A 226 -41.64 -12.32 29.67
CA ASN A 226 -40.72 -11.26 30.00
C ASN A 226 -39.96 -11.51 31.30
N LEU A 227 -40.32 -12.58 32.03
CA LEU A 227 -39.67 -13.04 33.26
C LEU A 227 -38.69 -14.20 33.00
N GLY A 228 -38.53 -14.61 31.74
CA GLY A 228 -37.63 -15.66 31.36
C GLY A 228 -36.15 -15.35 31.64
N TYR A 229 -35.41 -16.34 32.09
CA TYR A 229 -34.02 -16.17 32.51
C TYR A 229 -33.08 -17.15 31.78
N TRP A 230 -32.06 -16.64 31.11
CA TRP A 230 -30.92 -17.41 30.62
C TRP A 230 -29.87 -17.54 31.73
N SER A 231 -29.56 -18.78 32.12
CA SER A 231 -28.61 -19.05 33.18
C SER A 231 -27.16 -18.87 32.71
N LYS A 232 -26.26 -18.67 33.66
CA LYS A 232 -24.85 -18.89 33.46
C LYS A 232 -24.57 -20.40 33.26
N PRO A 233 -23.41 -20.75 32.65
CA PRO A 233 -22.98 -22.15 32.58
C PRO A 233 -22.85 -22.76 33.96
N PHE A 234 -23.51 -23.87 34.16
CA PHE A 234 -23.43 -24.64 35.41
C PHE A 234 -23.51 -26.15 35.16
N ILE A 235 -23.26 -26.94 36.19
CA ILE A 235 -23.41 -28.39 36.25
C ILE A 235 -24.33 -28.68 37.43
N LEU A 236 -25.28 -29.60 37.26
CA LEU A 236 -26.07 -30.11 38.39
C LEU A 236 -25.16 -30.79 39.41
N GLU A 237 -25.48 -30.68 40.70
CA GLU A 237 -24.57 -31.00 41.81
C GLU A 237 -23.95 -32.38 41.77
N ASP A 238 -24.63 -33.36 41.18
CA ASP A 238 -24.21 -34.77 41.18
C ASP A 238 -23.40 -35.20 39.95
N HIS A 239 -23.14 -34.25 39.03
CA HIS A 239 -22.31 -34.47 37.84
C HIS A 239 -20.92 -33.89 38.00
N TYR A 240 -19.89 -34.70 37.84
CA TYR A 240 -18.49 -34.30 37.97
C TYR A 240 -17.77 -34.15 36.62
N MET A 241 -18.50 -34.31 35.50
CA MET A 241 -17.90 -34.28 34.18
C MET A 241 -18.29 -33.02 33.40
N ASP A 242 -17.32 -32.37 32.74
CA ASP A 242 -17.50 -31.12 31.97
C ASP A 242 -18.49 -31.27 30.79
N ASN A 243 -18.73 -32.51 30.29
CA ASN A 243 -19.71 -32.78 29.23
C ASN A 243 -21.17 -32.56 29.66
N HIS A 244 -21.42 -32.41 30.96
CA HIS A 244 -22.73 -32.08 31.52
C HIS A 244 -22.92 -30.59 31.81
N LYS A 245 -21.98 -29.76 31.40
CA LYS A 245 -22.08 -28.33 31.56
C LYS A 245 -23.12 -27.77 30.57
N MET A 246 -24.02 -26.89 31.06
CA MET A 246 -25.18 -26.43 30.33
C MET A 246 -25.49 -24.97 30.64
N ILE A 247 -26.28 -24.33 29.79
CA ILE A 247 -27.09 -23.16 30.08
C ILE A 247 -28.55 -23.53 30.00
N THR A 248 -29.42 -22.79 30.69
CA THR A 248 -30.87 -23.05 30.67
C THR A 248 -31.62 -21.76 30.40
N TYR A 249 -32.75 -21.87 29.71
CA TYR A 249 -33.78 -20.86 29.69
C TYR A 249 -34.94 -21.30 30.57
N SER A 250 -35.36 -20.46 31.53
CA SER A 250 -36.35 -20.82 32.53
C SER A 250 -37.43 -19.73 32.65
N VAL A 251 -38.70 -20.11 32.67
CA VAL A 251 -39.82 -19.22 32.89
C VAL A 251 -40.62 -19.63 34.13
N PRO A 252 -41.18 -18.66 34.87
CA PRO A 252 -42.06 -18.96 36.01
C PRO A 252 -43.43 -19.50 35.53
N LEU A 253 -43.95 -20.47 36.21
CA LEU A 253 -45.32 -20.97 36.04
C LEU A 253 -46.23 -20.28 37.05
N ILE A 254 -47.25 -19.55 36.57
CA ILE A 254 -48.08 -18.71 37.40
C ILE A 254 -49.56 -19.05 37.15
N TYR A 255 -50.30 -19.44 38.20
CA TYR A 255 -51.71 -19.68 38.14
C TYR A 255 -52.42 -19.00 39.31
N ASP A 256 -53.48 -18.23 39.04
CA ASP A 256 -54.25 -17.49 40.04
C ASP A 256 -53.38 -16.57 40.95
N ASN A 257 -52.42 -15.87 40.36
CA ASN A 257 -51.44 -15.01 41.05
C ASN A 257 -50.45 -15.73 42.00
N GLU A 258 -50.45 -17.05 42.03
CA GLU A 258 -49.49 -17.85 42.78
C GLU A 258 -48.47 -18.53 41.83
N ILE A 259 -47.20 -18.49 42.19
CA ILE A 259 -46.14 -19.16 41.42
C ILE A 259 -46.10 -20.60 41.84
N TYR A 260 -46.50 -21.52 40.94
CA TYR A 260 -46.55 -22.95 41.24
C TYR A 260 -45.35 -23.74 40.75
N GLY A 261 -44.43 -23.12 39.99
CA GLY A 261 -43.23 -23.78 39.55
C GLY A 261 -42.41 -22.99 38.54
N ILE A 262 -41.45 -23.66 37.98
CA ILE A 262 -40.59 -23.20 36.90
C ILE A 262 -40.59 -24.27 35.80
N LEU A 263 -40.78 -23.83 34.55
CA LEU A 263 -40.55 -24.63 33.35
C LEU A 263 -39.26 -24.12 32.70
N GLY A 264 -38.42 -25.01 32.17
CA GLY A 264 -37.25 -24.59 31.45
C GLY A 264 -36.71 -25.61 30.49
N VAL A 265 -35.87 -25.15 29.58
CA VAL A 265 -35.10 -25.95 28.65
C VAL A 265 -33.64 -25.91 28.96
N GLU A 266 -32.95 -27.00 28.68
CA GLU A 266 -31.50 -27.10 28.74
C GLU A 266 -30.90 -26.95 27.35
N VAL A 267 -29.76 -26.26 27.25
CA VAL A 267 -28.87 -26.30 26.10
C VAL A 267 -27.48 -26.68 26.60
N SER A 268 -27.07 -27.92 26.31
CA SER A 268 -25.76 -28.41 26.71
C SER A 268 -24.64 -27.62 25.95
N LEU A 269 -23.52 -27.33 26.62
CA LEU A 269 -22.41 -26.62 25.97
C LEU A 269 -21.83 -27.35 24.76
N PRO A 270 -21.70 -28.69 24.74
CA PRO A 270 -21.31 -29.41 23.54
C PRO A 270 -22.27 -29.19 22.36
N TYR A 271 -23.59 -29.17 22.59
CA TYR A 271 -24.57 -28.87 21.55
C TYR A 271 -24.51 -27.41 21.12
N LEU A 272 -24.43 -26.48 22.05
CA LEU A 272 -24.26 -25.04 21.76
C LEU A 272 -23.02 -24.76 20.91
N ASN A 273 -21.94 -25.51 21.13
CA ASN A 273 -20.70 -25.35 20.33
C ASN A 273 -20.88 -25.76 18.87
N THR A 274 -21.89 -26.56 18.52
CA THR A 274 -22.18 -26.87 17.11
C THR A 274 -22.66 -25.66 16.32
N PHE A 275 -23.12 -24.62 16.99
CA PHE A 275 -23.48 -23.33 16.39
C PHE A 275 -22.27 -22.47 16.02
N PHE A 276 -21.05 -22.85 16.39
CA PHE A 276 -19.81 -22.11 16.16
C PHE A 276 -18.81 -22.89 15.29
N PRO A 277 -19.14 -23.20 14.02
CA PRO A 277 -18.23 -23.96 13.17
C PRO A 277 -17.01 -23.13 12.77
N ASN A 278 -15.82 -23.72 12.89
CA ASN A 278 -14.57 -23.07 12.51
C ASN A 278 -14.45 -22.82 11.00
N SER A 279 -15.26 -23.49 10.19
CA SER A 279 -15.28 -23.36 8.73
C SER A 279 -15.85 -22.04 8.21
N ASP A 280 -16.52 -21.26 9.03
CA ASP A 280 -17.08 -19.97 8.63
C ASP A 280 -16.00 -18.96 8.23
N PHE A 281 -14.86 -19.02 8.89
CA PHE A 281 -13.72 -18.20 8.56
C PHE A 281 -12.81 -18.95 7.60
N ASP A 282 -12.72 -18.51 6.38
CA ASP A 282 -11.93 -19.13 5.28
C ASP A 282 -10.41 -19.17 5.53
N ARG A 283 -9.98 -18.92 6.79
CA ARG A 283 -8.59 -18.70 7.22
C ARG A 283 -8.06 -19.80 8.14
N GLY A 284 -8.74 -20.93 8.20
CA GLY A 284 -8.28 -22.12 8.92
C GLY A 284 -8.10 -21.90 10.43
N LEU A 285 -6.97 -22.35 10.97
CA LEU A 285 -6.70 -22.43 12.42
C LEU A 285 -6.54 -21.08 13.16
N ASN A 286 -6.69 -19.94 12.49
CA ASN A 286 -6.42 -18.59 13.06
C ASN A 286 -7.70 -17.82 13.42
N SER A 287 -8.78 -18.52 13.72
CA SER A 287 -10.08 -17.94 14.04
C SER A 287 -10.80 -18.74 15.13
N GLY A 288 -11.92 -18.24 15.57
CA GLY A 288 -12.79 -18.89 16.54
C GLY A 288 -13.96 -18.03 16.93
N TYR A 289 -14.81 -18.56 17.81
CA TYR A 289 -15.93 -17.84 18.41
C TYR A 289 -15.86 -17.92 19.94
N ALA A 290 -16.35 -16.89 20.60
CA ALA A 290 -16.60 -16.87 22.02
C ALA A 290 -17.97 -16.25 22.31
N LEU A 291 -18.86 -17.00 22.97
CA LEU A 291 -20.09 -16.48 23.53
C LEU A 291 -19.80 -15.98 24.94
N VAL A 292 -20.14 -14.74 25.22
CA VAL A 292 -19.72 -14.03 26.44
C VAL A 292 -20.92 -13.28 27.03
N MET A 293 -21.00 -13.31 28.36
CA MET A 293 -21.91 -12.47 29.15
C MET A 293 -21.11 -11.26 29.67
N GLU A 294 -21.58 -10.07 29.37
CA GLU A 294 -21.03 -8.82 29.89
C GLU A 294 -21.91 -8.31 31.03
N LYS A 295 -21.29 -7.94 32.14
CA LYS A 295 -21.98 -7.33 33.28
C LYS A 295 -21.73 -5.81 33.28
N GLU A 296 -22.66 -5.04 33.85
CA GLU A 296 -22.52 -3.58 34.00
C GLU A 296 -21.16 -3.11 34.57
N ASN A 297 -20.52 -3.92 35.40
CA ASN A 297 -19.22 -3.60 35.96
C ASN A 297 -18.02 -3.85 35.03
N GLY A 298 -18.29 -4.15 33.72
CA GLY A 298 -17.27 -4.44 32.73
C GLY A 298 -16.54 -5.80 32.92
N LYS A 299 -17.10 -6.68 33.77
CA LYS A 299 -16.61 -8.04 33.89
C LYS A 299 -17.25 -8.94 32.82
N PHE A 300 -16.41 -9.70 32.16
CA PHE A 300 -16.79 -10.67 31.16
C PHE A 300 -16.81 -12.07 31.77
N GLU A 301 -17.83 -12.83 31.43
CA GLU A 301 -17.93 -14.25 31.78
C GLU A 301 -18.10 -15.05 30.49
N VAL A 302 -17.11 -15.86 30.16
CA VAL A 302 -17.14 -16.68 28.95
C VAL A 302 -18.09 -17.84 29.17
N VAL A 303 -19.10 -17.96 28.34
CA VAL A 303 -20.10 -19.05 28.38
C VAL A 303 -19.52 -20.28 27.70
N THR A 304 -19.18 -20.14 26.43
CA THR A 304 -18.59 -21.19 25.60
C THR A 304 -18.00 -20.60 24.33
N GLY A 305 -17.39 -21.44 23.51
CA GLY A 305 -16.84 -21.06 22.21
C GLY A 305 -16.17 -22.21 21.52
N ASN A 306 -15.62 -21.93 20.35
CA ASN A 306 -14.94 -22.94 19.55
C ASN A 306 -13.77 -22.31 18.78
N GLY A 307 -12.74 -23.11 18.52
CA GLY A 307 -11.57 -22.71 17.74
C GLY A 307 -10.32 -22.49 18.57
N ILE A 308 -9.16 -22.54 17.90
CA ILE A 308 -7.86 -22.47 18.56
C ILE A 308 -7.67 -21.13 19.31
N LEU A 309 -8.21 -20.02 18.79
CA LEU A 309 -8.11 -18.74 19.47
C LEU A 309 -8.95 -18.74 20.75
N TYR A 310 -10.12 -19.36 20.74
CA TYR A 310 -10.94 -19.55 21.92
C TYR A 310 -10.20 -20.38 22.98
N ASP A 311 -9.67 -21.54 22.60
CA ASP A 311 -8.92 -22.40 23.51
C ASP A 311 -7.71 -21.69 24.14
N THR A 312 -7.05 -20.83 23.37
CA THR A 312 -5.92 -20.02 23.86
C THR A 312 -6.36 -19.04 24.94
N ILE A 313 -7.47 -18.33 24.71
CA ILE A 313 -8.01 -17.34 25.65
C ILE A 313 -8.51 -18.00 26.93
N VAL A 314 -9.19 -19.13 26.81
CA VAL A 314 -9.75 -19.85 27.97
C VAL A 314 -8.65 -20.45 28.83
N ARG A 315 -7.61 -21.04 28.23
CA ARG A 315 -6.44 -21.54 28.99
C ARG A 315 -5.75 -20.45 29.82
N GLU A 316 -5.67 -19.24 29.27
CA GLU A 316 -5.02 -18.12 29.94
C GLU A 316 -5.93 -17.39 30.93
N GLN A 317 -7.23 -17.75 31.01
CA GLN A 317 -8.28 -17.11 31.82
C GLN A 317 -8.33 -15.58 31.65
N LYS A 318 -7.99 -15.09 30.45
CA LYS A 318 -7.80 -13.69 30.16
C LYS A 318 -8.77 -13.24 29.08
N PHE A 319 -10.00 -12.93 29.46
CA PHE A 319 -10.92 -12.26 28.55
C PHE A 319 -11.11 -10.80 28.98
N LYS A 320 -10.14 -9.97 28.59
CA LYS A 320 -10.24 -8.51 28.72
C LYS A 320 -10.15 -7.90 27.33
N ILE A 321 -11.06 -7.02 27.01
CA ILE A 321 -11.12 -6.40 25.69
C ILE A 321 -10.84 -4.89 25.77
N ARG A 322 -10.15 -4.40 24.74
CA ARG A 322 -9.90 -2.98 24.54
C ARG A 322 -10.25 -2.59 23.11
N LYS A 323 -11.00 -1.50 22.95
CA LYS A 323 -11.36 -1.00 21.62
C LYS A 323 -10.11 -0.61 20.82
N TYR A 324 -9.98 -1.12 19.60
CA TYR A 324 -8.88 -0.76 18.71
C TYR A 324 -9.12 0.61 18.07
N LYS A 325 -8.19 1.56 18.27
CA LYS A 325 -8.41 2.98 17.92
C LYS A 325 -8.59 3.24 16.41
N LYS A 326 -7.96 2.41 15.55
CA LYS A 326 -7.95 2.65 14.10
C LYS A 326 -9.18 2.10 13.37
N ILE A 327 -9.81 1.07 13.90
CA ILE A 327 -10.96 0.39 13.29
C ILE A 327 -12.05 0.23 14.36
N SER A 328 -13.18 0.89 14.19
CA SER A 328 -14.20 1.05 15.21
C SER A 328 -14.88 -0.26 15.65
N LYS A 329 -14.99 -1.25 14.76
CA LYS A 329 -15.60 -2.56 15.04
C LYS A 329 -14.64 -3.58 15.63
N LEU A 330 -13.34 -3.24 15.72
CA LEU A 330 -12.31 -4.16 16.17
C LEU A 330 -11.94 -3.90 17.62
N PHE A 331 -11.84 -4.99 18.39
CA PHE A 331 -11.36 -5.00 19.77
C PHE A 331 -10.09 -5.84 19.86
N GLU A 332 -9.15 -5.45 20.68
CA GLU A 332 -7.95 -6.21 21.02
C GLU A 332 -8.22 -6.95 22.34
N ILE A 333 -7.90 -8.24 22.38
CA ILE A 333 -7.94 -9.02 23.61
C ILE A 333 -6.62 -8.79 24.34
N GLU A 334 -6.69 -8.20 25.52
CA GLU A 334 -5.50 -7.86 26.29
C GLU A 334 -4.78 -9.11 26.79
N ASP A 335 -3.46 -9.09 26.70
CA ASP A 335 -2.55 -10.13 27.18
C ASP A 335 -2.76 -11.54 26.57
N ALA A 336 -3.59 -11.69 25.53
CA ALA A 336 -3.79 -12.93 24.81
C ALA A 336 -2.95 -12.95 23.53
N LEU A 337 -2.10 -13.96 23.37
CA LEU A 337 -1.20 -14.12 22.24
C LEU A 337 -1.28 -15.52 21.65
N LEU A 338 -1.37 -15.64 20.34
CA LEU A 338 -1.11 -16.86 19.61
C LEU A 338 0.35 -16.83 19.08
N GLY A 339 1.28 -17.39 19.85
CA GLY A 339 2.71 -17.23 19.58
C GLY A 339 3.16 -15.77 19.75
N LYS A 340 3.50 -15.08 18.64
CA LYS A 340 3.89 -13.65 18.64
C LYS A 340 2.74 -12.73 18.22
N ASN A 341 1.60 -13.28 17.79
CA ASN A 341 0.51 -12.52 17.21
C ASN A 341 -0.55 -12.20 18.28
N LYS A 342 -1.02 -10.98 18.30
CA LYS A 342 -2.14 -10.55 19.12
C LYS A 342 -3.45 -11.17 18.61
N ILE A 343 -4.40 -11.34 19.53
CA ILE A 343 -5.75 -11.80 19.22
C ILE A 343 -6.67 -10.56 19.21
N TYR A 344 -7.49 -10.49 18.19
CA TYR A 344 -8.52 -9.47 18.03
C TYR A 344 -9.90 -10.11 18.01
N ALA A 345 -10.91 -9.29 18.23
CA ALA A 345 -12.29 -9.72 18.23
C ALA A 345 -13.19 -8.70 17.55
N VAL A 346 -14.26 -9.19 16.91
CA VAL A 346 -15.42 -8.40 16.48
C VAL A 346 -16.60 -8.76 17.34
N LYS A 347 -17.30 -7.76 17.93
CA LYS A 347 -18.42 -7.94 18.87
C LYS A 347 -19.74 -7.77 18.14
N ASN A 348 -20.66 -8.73 18.34
CA ASN A 348 -22.06 -8.64 17.93
C ASN A 348 -22.95 -9.00 19.14
N PRO A 349 -23.75 -8.06 19.66
CA PRO A 349 -24.62 -8.30 20.80
C PRO A 349 -25.78 -9.22 20.41
N LEU A 350 -26.28 -9.99 21.39
CA LEU A 350 -27.50 -10.78 21.29
C LEU A 350 -28.61 -10.10 22.09
N ASP A 351 -29.71 -9.81 21.43
CA ASP A 351 -30.90 -9.26 22.06
C ASP A 351 -31.78 -10.40 22.56
N LEU A 352 -31.53 -10.84 23.81
CA LEU A 352 -32.21 -11.96 24.45
C LEU A 352 -33.33 -11.53 25.41
N TYR A 353 -33.34 -10.27 25.79
CA TYR A 353 -34.31 -9.72 26.72
C TYR A 353 -34.97 -8.49 26.09
N ILE A 354 -36.27 -8.34 26.34
CA ILE A 354 -36.98 -7.12 25.96
C ILE A 354 -36.70 -6.02 26.98
N ASN A 355 -36.90 -4.77 26.56
CA ASN A 355 -36.78 -3.62 27.44
C ASN A 355 -37.68 -3.78 28.71
N ASN A 356 -37.11 -3.45 29.86
CA ASN A 356 -37.72 -3.62 31.19
C ASN A 356 -37.80 -5.07 31.69
N ALA A 357 -37.15 -6.03 31.05
CA ALA A 357 -37.00 -7.37 31.63
C ALA A 357 -36.10 -7.29 32.88
N PRO A 358 -36.34 -8.13 33.92
CA PRO A 358 -35.54 -8.11 35.16
C PRO A 358 -34.05 -8.40 34.99
N TYR A 359 -33.60 -8.81 33.79
CA TYR A 359 -32.25 -9.24 33.45
C TYR A 359 -31.60 -8.40 32.36
N GLU A 360 -32.18 -7.24 32.05
CA GLU A 360 -31.70 -6.28 31.04
C GLU A 360 -30.24 -5.87 31.28
N ASP A 361 -29.77 -5.86 32.53
CA ASP A 361 -28.40 -5.48 32.93
C ASP A 361 -27.32 -6.50 32.51
N THR A 362 -27.72 -7.63 31.94
CA THR A 362 -26.81 -8.67 31.47
C THR A 362 -26.82 -8.74 29.95
N GLU A 363 -25.81 -8.13 29.32
CA GLU A 363 -25.62 -8.22 27.88
C GLU A 363 -24.96 -9.54 27.48
N TRP A 364 -25.54 -10.21 26.51
CA TRP A 364 -24.91 -11.32 25.82
C TRP A 364 -24.31 -10.87 24.51
N ALA A 365 -23.13 -11.35 24.17
CA ALA A 365 -22.48 -11.02 22.91
C ALA A 365 -21.72 -12.19 22.31
N LEU A 366 -21.82 -12.35 21.01
CA LEU A 366 -20.98 -13.25 20.25
C LEU A 366 -19.75 -12.48 19.73
N TYR A 367 -18.59 -13.00 20.08
CA TYR A 367 -17.31 -12.49 19.60
C TYR A 367 -16.74 -13.41 18.52
N GLY A 368 -16.51 -12.87 17.32
CA GLY A 368 -15.69 -13.51 16.31
C GLY A 368 -14.22 -13.22 16.59
N LEU A 369 -13.43 -14.26 16.86
CA LEU A 369 -12.02 -14.15 17.22
C LEU A 369 -11.14 -14.30 15.97
N VAL A 370 -10.20 -13.39 15.78
CA VAL A 370 -9.30 -13.35 14.63
C VAL A 370 -7.87 -13.02 15.06
N SER A 371 -6.89 -13.61 14.40
CA SER A 371 -5.49 -13.32 14.70
C SER A 371 -5.02 -12.02 14.05
N GLN A 372 -4.01 -11.38 14.63
CA GLN A 372 -3.33 -10.23 14.04
C GLN A 372 -2.92 -10.50 12.60
N LYS A 373 -2.38 -11.68 12.35
CA LYS A 373 -1.91 -12.09 11.03
C LYS A 373 -3.05 -12.11 10.01
N SER A 374 -4.21 -12.65 10.37
CA SER A 374 -5.38 -12.75 9.47
C SER A 374 -5.90 -11.39 9.02
N ILE A 375 -5.87 -10.38 9.90
CA ILE A 375 -6.36 -9.03 9.59
C ILE A 375 -5.36 -8.24 8.74
N PHE A 376 -4.07 -8.25 9.12
CA PHE A 376 -3.09 -7.30 8.61
C PHE A 376 -2.18 -7.89 7.52
N GLU A 377 -2.03 -9.22 7.42
CA GLU A 377 -1.08 -9.87 6.51
C GLU A 377 -1.37 -9.54 5.04
N LEU A 378 -2.63 -9.62 4.61
CA LEU A 378 -3.01 -9.33 3.23
C LEU A 378 -2.66 -7.89 2.84
N GLY A 379 -3.00 -6.93 3.70
CA GLY A 379 -2.67 -5.53 3.50
C GLY A 379 -1.16 -5.29 3.43
N GLU A 380 -0.38 -5.96 4.29
CA GLU A 380 1.09 -5.86 4.30
C GLU A 380 1.72 -6.52 3.07
N GLN A 381 1.27 -7.70 2.67
CA GLN A 381 1.78 -8.40 1.49
C GLN A 381 1.52 -7.60 0.20
N VAL A 382 0.29 -7.11 0.01
CA VAL A 382 -0.06 -6.28 -1.15
C VAL A 382 0.77 -5.01 -1.17
N TYR A 383 0.84 -4.28 -0.05
CA TYR A 383 1.63 -3.06 0.06
C TYR A 383 3.11 -3.30 -0.25
N THR A 384 3.71 -4.32 0.36
CA THR A 384 5.12 -4.68 0.17
C THR A 384 5.41 -5.08 -1.28
N SER A 385 4.53 -5.89 -1.90
CA SER A 385 4.66 -6.32 -3.29
C SER A 385 4.64 -5.12 -4.26
N ILE A 386 3.75 -4.15 -4.03
CA ILE A 386 3.67 -2.94 -4.85
C ILE A 386 4.93 -2.07 -4.67
N VAL A 387 5.42 -1.89 -3.44
CA VAL A 387 6.65 -1.14 -3.17
C VAL A 387 7.84 -1.79 -3.88
N ILE A 388 7.97 -3.12 -3.81
CA ILE A 388 9.03 -3.86 -4.50
C ILE A 388 8.91 -3.68 -6.02
N ALA A 389 7.71 -3.79 -6.59
CA ALA A 389 7.48 -3.60 -8.02
C ALA A 389 7.89 -2.18 -8.48
N ILE A 390 7.52 -1.15 -7.73
CA ILE A 390 7.93 0.24 -8.02
C ILE A 390 9.45 0.39 -7.99
N LEU A 391 10.13 -0.19 -6.99
CA LEU A 391 11.59 -0.16 -6.89
C LEU A 391 12.27 -0.86 -8.06
N ILE A 392 11.77 -2.03 -8.47
CA ILE A 392 12.28 -2.76 -9.64
C ILE A 392 12.10 -1.92 -10.91
N CYS A 393 10.92 -1.34 -11.12
CA CYS A 393 10.66 -0.46 -12.26
C CYS A 393 11.57 0.77 -12.28
N ALA A 394 11.83 1.38 -11.14
CA ALA A 394 12.75 2.51 -11.02
C ALA A 394 14.19 2.12 -11.36
N LEU A 395 14.68 0.98 -10.85
CA LEU A 395 16.02 0.48 -11.15
C LEU A 395 16.19 0.14 -12.64
N LEU A 396 15.19 -0.51 -13.23
CA LEU A 396 15.18 -0.80 -14.67
C LEU A 396 15.16 0.50 -15.49
N GLY A 397 14.36 1.46 -15.11
CA GLY A 397 14.31 2.78 -15.74
C GLY A 397 15.66 3.49 -15.71
N ILE A 398 16.34 3.50 -14.56
CA ILE A 398 17.69 4.06 -14.42
C ILE A 398 18.70 3.31 -15.32
N ALA A 399 18.66 1.99 -15.35
CA ALA A 399 19.53 1.18 -16.20
C ALA A 399 19.31 1.50 -17.68
N VAL A 400 18.06 1.60 -18.13
CA VAL A 400 17.72 1.98 -19.52
C VAL A 400 18.23 3.39 -19.85
N VAL A 401 18.05 4.36 -18.95
CA VAL A 401 18.57 5.73 -19.13
C VAL A 401 20.08 5.72 -19.29
N ILE A 402 20.81 4.99 -18.47
CA ILE A 402 22.29 4.89 -18.55
C ILE A 402 22.71 4.25 -19.89
N LEU A 403 22.02 3.19 -20.33
CA LEU A 403 22.30 2.52 -21.59
C LEU A 403 22.03 3.45 -22.79
N LEU A 404 20.88 4.13 -22.80
CA LEU A 404 20.53 5.08 -23.86
C LEU A 404 21.53 6.24 -23.94
N ILE A 405 21.91 6.81 -22.81
CA ILE A 405 22.91 7.88 -22.79
C ILE A 405 24.26 7.39 -23.33
N ARG A 406 24.70 6.19 -22.93
CA ARG A 406 25.93 5.60 -23.46
C ARG A 406 25.82 5.34 -24.96
N TYR A 407 24.69 4.85 -25.41
CA TYR A 407 24.42 4.56 -26.82
C TYR A 407 24.49 5.81 -27.70
N VAL A 408 23.89 6.91 -27.26
CA VAL A 408 23.86 8.17 -28.01
C VAL A 408 25.14 9.02 -27.81
N THR A 409 25.61 9.16 -26.58
CA THR A 409 26.72 10.09 -26.26
C THR A 409 28.08 9.58 -26.75
N LYS A 410 28.30 8.26 -26.74
CA LYS A 410 29.59 7.67 -27.13
C LYS A 410 29.91 7.90 -28.60
N PRO A 411 29.03 7.69 -29.58
CA PRO A 411 29.28 8.01 -30.99
C PRO A 411 29.50 9.51 -31.21
N VAL A 412 28.69 10.40 -30.59
CA VAL A 412 28.89 11.85 -30.70
C VAL A 412 30.28 12.28 -30.19
N TYR A 413 30.72 11.72 -29.07
CA TYR A 413 32.05 12.01 -28.53
C TYR A 413 33.16 11.54 -29.48
N ARG A 414 33.02 10.34 -30.07
CA ARG A 414 33.97 9.80 -31.06
C ARG A 414 34.03 10.69 -32.31
N LEU A 415 32.88 11.14 -32.82
CA LEU A 415 32.83 12.07 -33.95
C LEU A 415 33.56 13.38 -33.62
N MET A 416 33.29 13.94 -32.43
CA MET A 416 33.97 15.18 -32.00
C MET A 416 35.48 15.00 -31.88
N GLU A 417 35.95 13.84 -31.44
CA GLU A 417 37.40 13.51 -31.33
C GLU A 417 38.01 13.32 -32.70
N SER A 418 37.31 12.67 -33.64
CA SER A 418 37.78 12.49 -35.03
C SER A 418 37.91 13.84 -35.76
N VAL A 419 36.94 14.76 -35.56
CA VAL A 419 37.03 16.13 -36.12
C VAL A 419 38.22 16.89 -35.54
N ARG A 420 38.54 16.73 -34.25
CA ARG A 420 39.71 17.35 -33.64
C ARG A 420 41.03 16.82 -34.19
N GLY A 421 41.05 15.56 -34.63
CA GLY A 421 42.23 14.93 -35.27
C GLY A 421 42.47 15.36 -36.71
N GLY A 422 41.68 16.31 -37.25
CA GLY A 422 41.76 16.79 -38.61
C GLY A 422 41.44 15.68 -39.64
N THR A 423 41.98 15.82 -40.86
CA THR A 423 41.70 14.88 -41.98
C THR A 423 41.99 13.43 -41.65
N ALA A 424 43.12 13.13 -41.01
CA ALA A 424 43.49 11.77 -40.59
C ALA A 424 42.55 11.22 -39.53
N GLY A 425 42.07 12.06 -38.62
CA GLY A 425 41.08 11.69 -37.59
C GLY A 425 39.73 11.37 -38.17
N ILE A 426 39.26 12.18 -39.12
CA ILE A 426 37.92 12.04 -39.75
C ILE A 426 37.84 10.74 -40.54
N HIS A 427 38.82 10.42 -41.34
CA HIS A 427 38.88 9.16 -42.11
C HIS A 427 39.05 7.90 -41.23
N SER A 428 39.43 8.05 -39.97
CA SER A 428 39.53 6.94 -39.01
C SER A 428 38.20 6.66 -38.26
N PHE A 429 37.18 7.49 -38.44
CA PHE A 429 35.90 7.30 -37.78
C PHE A 429 35.20 6.03 -38.23
N LYS A 430 34.80 5.20 -37.26
CA LYS A 430 33.98 4.00 -37.53
C LYS A 430 32.52 4.37 -37.55
N VAL A 431 31.80 3.94 -38.58
CA VAL A 431 30.37 4.11 -38.75
C VAL A 431 29.64 3.77 -37.44
N SER A 432 28.75 4.66 -37.02
CA SER A 432 27.96 4.46 -35.82
C SER A 432 26.63 3.75 -36.19
N ASN A 433 25.86 3.32 -35.19
CA ASN A 433 24.53 2.76 -35.45
C ASN A 433 23.44 3.83 -35.47
N ILE A 434 23.79 5.12 -35.58
CA ILE A 434 22.87 6.26 -35.54
C ILE A 434 23.04 7.02 -36.86
N LEU A 435 22.02 6.97 -37.69
CA LEU A 435 22.03 7.54 -39.06
C LEU A 435 22.44 9.02 -39.07
N GLU A 436 21.88 9.81 -38.16
CA GLU A 436 22.14 11.26 -38.12
C GLU A 436 23.59 11.59 -37.76
N ILE A 437 24.26 10.73 -37.01
CA ILE A 437 25.68 10.89 -36.68
C ILE A 437 26.55 10.50 -37.87
N ASP A 438 26.18 9.47 -38.60
CA ASP A 438 26.91 9.02 -39.80
C ASP A 438 26.74 10.04 -40.93
N GLU A 439 25.54 10.58 -41.15
CA GLU A 439 25.27 11.70 -42.08
C GLU A 439 26.07 12.97 -41.73
N LEU A 440 26.12 13.30 -40.42
CA LEU A 440 26.95 14.43 -39.96
C LEU A 440 28.43 14.19 -40.19
N HIS A 441 28.93 12.96 -39.97
CA HIS A 441 30.28 12.61 -40.29
C HIS A 441 30.59 12.80 -41.78
N ASP A 442 29.75 12.29 -42.68
CA ASP A 442 29.92 12.42 -44.15
C ASP A 442 29.96 13.89 -44.59
N ILE A 443 29.13 14.74 -43.99
CA ILE A 443 29.15 16.18 -44.29
C ILE A 443 30.47 16.80 -43.83
N VAL A 444 30.91 16.51 -42.59
CA VAL A 444 32.13 17.05 -42.03
C VAL A 444 33.34 16.56 -42.81
N GLU A 445 33.39 15.30 -43.24
CA GLU A 445 34.43 14.70 -44.08
C GLU A 445 34.55 15.48 -45.40
N LYS A 446 33.43 15.65 -46.13
CA LYS A 446 33.38 16.41 -47.39
C LYS A 446 33.87 17.82 -47.24
N VAL A 447 33.46 18.51 -46.16
CA VAL A 447 33.92 19.91 -45.90
C VAL A 447 35.41 19.98 -45.61
N THR A 448 35.91 19.03 -44.80
CA THR A 448 37.34 19.00 -44.44
C THR A 448 38.21 18.66 -45.63
N ASP A 449 37.80 17.73 -46.50
CA ASP A 449 38.49 17.36 -47.74
C ASP A 449 38.49 18.53 -48.74
N ALA A 450 37.34 19.26 -48.86
CA ALA A 450 37.26 20.46 -49.71
C ALA A 450 38.20 21.55 -49.21
N GLN A 451 38.24 21.77 -47.89
CA GLN A 451 39.17 22.75 -47.30
C GLN A 451 40.62 22.38 -47.56
N LYS A 452 41.00 21.12 -47.38
CA LYS A 452 42.36 20.64 -47.64
C LYS A 452 42.74 20.82 -49.11
N ARG A 453 41.85 20.49 -50.04
CA ARG A 453 42.07 20.69 -51.48
C ARG A 453 42.32 22.16 -51.81
N THR A 454 41.51 23.04 -51.18
CA THR A 454 41.69 24.50 -51.39
C THR A 454 43.00 25.00 -50.81
N GLU A 455 43.41 24.49 -49.66
CA GLU A 455 44.71 24.81 -49.03
C GLU A 455 45.89 24.30 -49.86
N ASP A 456 45.81 23.07 -50.35
CA ASP A 456 46.82 22.47 -51.25
C ASP A 456 46.90 23.23 -52.58
N GLN A 457 45.78 23.67 -53.16
CA GLN A 457 45.73 24.51 -54.36
C GLN A 457 46.37 25.85 -54.12
N LEU A 458 46.08 26.49 -52.97
CA LEU A 458 46.67 27.78 -52.61
C LEU A 458 48.21 27.67 -52.45
N LEU A 459 48.67 26.56 -51.83
CA LEU A 459 50.09 26.32 -51.69
C LEU A 459 50.77 26.10 -53.05
N ASP A 460 50.15 25.34 -53.96
CA ASP A 460 50.65 25.12 -55.31
C ASP A 460 50.71 26.42 -56.13
N GLU A 461 49.65 27.25 -56.05
CA GLU A 461 49.64 28.57 -56.72
C GLU A 461 50.71 29.50 -56.14
N LYS A 462 50.88 29.53 -54.82
CA LYS A 462 51.90 30.33 -54.16
C LYS A 462 53.33 29.90 -54.58
N GLU A 463 53.55 28.56 -54.69
CA GLU A 463 54.82 28.04 -55.13
C GLU A 463 55.11 28.35 -56.62
N LYS A 464 54.09 28.22 -57.49
CA LYS A 464 54.18 28.62 -58.88
C LYS A 464 54.51 30.10 -59.02
N TYR A 465 53.85 30.95 -58.22
CA TYR A 465 54.13 32.39 -58.20
C TYR A 465 55.58 32.64 -57.75
N ARG A 466 56.04 32.01 -56.69
CA ARG A 466 57.43 32.13 -56.18
C ARG A 466 58.45 31.76 -57.27
N ILE A 467 58.25 30.63 -57.92
CA ILE A 467 59.16 30.16 -58.98
C ILE A 467 59.15 31.15 -60.16
N ALA A 468 58.00 31.67 -60.56
CA ALA A 468 57.90 32.63 -61.66
C ALA A 468 58.67 33.94 -61.35
N VAL A 469 58.52 34.44 -60.15
CA VAL A 469 59.24 35.67 -59.71
C VAL A 469 60.75 35.42 -59.59
N GLU A 470 61.16 34.29 -58.98
CA GLU A 470 62.58 33.95 -58.81
C GLU A 470 63.29 33.67 -60.13
N SER A 471 62.59 33.12 -61.12
CA SER A 471 63.18 32.82 -62.44
C SER A 471 63.24 34.00 -63.39
N SER A 472 62.58 35.07 -63.06
CA SER A 472 62.57 36.31 -63.89
C SER A 472 63.88 37.01 -63.81
N LYS A 473 64.26 37.64 -64.91
CA LYS A 473 65.40 38.57 -64.97
C LYS A 473 65.06 39.96 -64.49
N ASP A 474 63.77 40.27 -64.30
CA ASP A 474 63.30 41.57 -63.82
C ASP A 474 63.36 41.61 -62.29
N ILE A 475 63.59 42.82 -61.73
CA ILE A 475 63.65 43.04 -60.29
C ILE A 475 62.23 43.40 -59.85
N PHE A 476 61.53 42.45 -59.10
CA PHE A 476 60.19 42.71 -58.60
C PHE A 476 60.26 43.46 -57.28
N PHE A 477 59.34 44.44 -57.11
CA PHE A 477 59.21 45.23 -55.92
C PHE A 477 57.79 45.37 -55.45
N THR A 478 57.65 45.65 -54.17
CA THR A 478 56.42 46.09 -53.55
C THR A 478 56.65 47.39 -52.84
N TYR A 479 55.87 48.41 -53.17
CA TYR A 479 55.93 49.70 -52.50
C TYR A 479 54.71 49.93 -51.64
N GLU A 480 54.91 50.01 -50.32
CA GLU A 480 53.85 50.27 -49.37
C GLU A 480 53.62 51.80 -49.30
N ILE A 481 52.46 52.25 -49.75
CA ILE A 481 52.14 53.70 -49.89
C ILE A 481 52.11 54.41 -48.53
N LYS A 482 51.57 53.76 -47.47
CA LYS A 482 51.49 54.36 -46.14
C LYS A 482 52.83 54.57 -45.46
N ASP A 483 53.71 53.61 -45.65
CA ASP A 483 55.01 53.56 -44.97
C ASP A 483 56.11 54.20 -45.83
N CYS A 484 55.83 54.49 -47.09
CA CYS A 484 56.78 55.00 -48.09
C CYS A 484 58.00 54.13 -48.24
N VAL A 485 57.82 52.78 -48.12
CA VAL A 485 58.91 51.77 -48.18
C VAL A 485 58.74 50.94 -49.43
N MET A 486 59.82 50.85 -50.22
CA MET A 486 59.91 49.88 -51.34
C MET A 486 60.71 48.67 -50.92
N GLU A 487 60.08 47.52 -51.00
CA GLU A 487 60.70 46.21 -50.70
C GLU A 487 60.93 45.42 -52.01
N ILE A 488 62.14 44.95 -52.20
CA ILE A 488 62.44 44.10 -53.35
C ILE A 488 62.14 42.65 -53.04
N VAL A 489 61.29 42.01 -53.89
CA VAL A 489 60.78 40.68 -53.68
C VAL A 489 61.73 39.61 -54.20
N ASN A 490 62.45 39.86 -55.29
CA ASN A 490 63.43 38.90 -55.84
C ASN A 490 64.76 39.60 -56.06
N SER A 491 65.75 39.12 -55.38
CA SER A 491 67.04 39.77 -55.57
C SER A 491 68.23 38.83 -55.68
N SER A 492 68.68 38.68 -56.87
CA SER A 492 70.09 38.31 -57.15
C SER A 492 70.97 39.56 -57.44
N ILE A 493 70.39 40.77 -57.50
CA ILE A 493 71.05 41.98 -57.96
C ILE A 493 71.04 43.06 -56.88
N TYR A 494 69.89 43.16 -56.14
CA TYR A 494 69.73 44.08 -55.01
C TYR A 494 69.02 43.39 -53.85
N ASP A 495 69.50 43.55 -52.64
CA ASP A 495 68.92 43.01 -51.43
C ASP A 495 68.59 44.15 -50.49
N GLY A 496 67.32 44.24 -50.02
CA GLY A 496 66.96 45.22 -49.00
C GLY A 496 65.65 45.98 -49.22
N LYS A 497 65.39 46.83 -48.26
CA LYS A 497 64.27 47.78 -48.27
C LYS A 497 64.80 49.16 -48.53
N TRP A 498 64.16 49.86 -49.45
CA TRP A 498 64.44 51.26 -49.71
C TRP A 498 63.39 52.13 -49.04
N ASP A 499 63.83 52.93 -48.10
CA ASP A 499 62.98 53.99 -47.48
C ASP A 499 62.90 55.16 -48.42
N CYS A 500 61.71 55.57 -48.80
CA CYS A 500 61.43 56.70 -49.70
C CYS A 500 60.66 57.82 -49.02
N SER A 501 60.65 57.84 -47.67
CA SER A 501 59.84 58.79 -46.87
C SER A 501 60.42 60.22 -46.86
N ASP A 502 61.74 60.39 -47.00
CA ASP A 502 62.41 61.65 -46.94
C ASP A 502 63.17 62.04 -48.24
N ASP A 503 63.64 63.26 -48.39
CA ASP A 503 64.43 63.66 -49.52
C ASP A 503 65.78 62.95 -49.67
N ASP A 504 66.13 62.09 -48.70
CA ASP A 504 67.34 61.26 -48.64
C ASP A 504 67.02 59.81 -48.92
N CYS A 505 66.14 59.51 -49.89
CA CYS A 505 65.71 58.22 -50.28
C CYS A 505 66.90 57.35 -50.72
N SER A 506 67.13 56.19 -50.06
CA SER A 506 68.23 55.25 -50.35
C SER A 506 68.22 54.72 -51.79
N LEU A 507 67.04 54.74 -52.43
CA LEU A 507 66.90 54.40 -53.85
C LEU A 507 67.60 55.45 -54.72
N LEU A 508 67.50 56.72 -54.34
CA LEU A 508 68.05 57.84 -55.12
C LEU A 508 69.57 57.81 -55.23
N ASP A 509 70.28 57.23 -54.26
CA ASP A 509 71.71 57.06 -54.26
C ASP A 509 72.22 56.20 -55.43
N ASN A 510 71.39 55.25 -55.84
CA ASN A 510 71.65 54.36 -56.94
C ASN A 510 71.15 54.85 -58.28
N ILE A 511 70.47 56.05 -58.32
CA ILE A 511 69.95 56.63 -59.55
C ILE A 511 70.96 57.72 -60.02
N HIS A 512 71.18 57.76 -61.33
CA HIS A 512 72.05 58.74 -61.92
C HIS A 512 71.55 60.15 -61.57
N SER A 513 72.45 61.06 -61.20
CA SER A 513 72.14 62.38 -60.69
C SER A 513 71.18 63.21 -61.56
N ALA A 514 71.29 63.06 -62.90
CA ALA A 514 70.41 63.79 -63.84
C ALA A 514 68.98 63.28 -63.86
N ASP A 515 68.72 62.05 -63.40
CA ASP A 515 67.39 61.37 -63.47
C ASP A 515 66.69 61.38 -62.11
N ARG A 516 67.37 61.71 -61.03
CA ARG A 516 66.84 61.68 -59.65
C ARG A 516 65.56 62.51 -59.48
N ALA A 517 65.60 63.81 -60.00
CA ALA A 517 64.42 64.67 -59.89
C ALA A 517 63.17 64.14 -60.60
N LEU A 518 63.35 63.48 -61.74
CA LEU A 518 62.27 62.89 -62.52
C LEU A 518 61.67 61.70 -61.79
N VAL A 519 62.48 60.85 -61.21
CA VAL A 519 62.02 59.63 -60.47
C VAL A 519 61.31 60.04 -59.19
N LEU A 520 61.86 61.03 -58.45
CA LEU A 520 61.25 61.45 -57.20
C LEU A 520 59.90 62.17 -57.46
N ASP A 521 59.77 62.93 -58.49
CA ASP A 521 58.51 63.57 -58.85
C ASP A 521 57.40 62.54 -59.18
N LYS A 522 57.77 61.49 -59.90
CA LYS A 522 56.84 60.40 -60.21
C LYS A 522 56.38 59.62 -58.98
N PHE A 523 57.25 59.31 -58.07
CA PHE A 523 56.91 58.62 -56.83
C PHE A 523 56.06 59.49 -55.86
N ARG A 524 56.15 60.79 -55.95
CA ARG A 524 55.39 61.74 -55.11
C ARG A 524 54.01 62.12 -55.64
N HIS A 525 53.85 62.21 -56.96
CA HIS A 525 52.65 62.78 -57.55
C HIS A 525 51.87 61.90 -58.50
N ASP A 526 52.45 60.72 -58.93
CA ASP A 526 51.80 59.91 -59.91
C ASP A 526 52.04 58.41 -59.56
N ILE A 527 51.49 57.99 -58.42
CA ILE A 527 51.70 56.68 -57.83
C ILE A 527 50.83 55.56 -58.49
N GLY A 528 49.99 55.97 -59.51
CA GLY A 528 49.14 55.02 -60.23
C GLY A 528 49.90 53.96 -61.02
N ASP A 529 49.34 53.57 -62.18
CA ASP A 529 50.05 52.69 -63.10
C ASP A 529 51.25 53.49 -63.66
N MET A 530 52.42 53.27 -63.08
CA MET A 530 53.61 53.98 -63.42
C MET A 530 54.51 53.24 -64.37
N SER A 531 55.03 53.92 -65.34
CA SER A 531 56.17 53.46 -66.17
C SER A 531 57.16 54.63 -66.32
N ILE A 532 58.39 54.42 -65.90
CA ILE A 532 59.42 55.40 -65.91
C ILE A 532 60.77 54.83 -66.29
N GLU A 533 61.44 55.47 -67.19
CA GLU A 533 62.80 55.09 -67.60
C GLU A 533 63.82 56.02 -66.96
N PHE A 534 64.83 55.38 -66.34
CA PHE A 534 65.93 56.15 -65.70
C PHE A 534 67.19 55.30 -65.64
N ARG A 535 68.29 55.87 -65.32
CA ARG A 535 69.57 55.16 -65.16
C ARG A 535 69.80 54.79 -63.74
N LEU A 536 69.84 53.47 -63.52
CA LEU A 536 70.08 52.86 -62.22
C LEU A 536 71.46 52.23 -62.19
N LEU A 537 72.22 52.47 -61.10
CA LEU A 537 73.49 51.80 -60.86
C LEU A 537 73.26 50.33 -60.51
N MET A 538 73.59 49.46 -61.41
CA MET A 538 73.47 48.06 -61.21
C MET A 538 74.66 47.53 -60.45
N ASN A 539 74.50 47.13 -59.18
CA ASN A 539 75.57 46.59 -58.33
C ASN A 539 76.40 45.46 -58.99
N LYS A 540 75.76 44.63 -59.78
CA LYS A 540 76.35 43.51 -60.49
C LYS A 540 77.40 43.91 -61.55
N TYR A 541 77.20 45.14 -62.16
CA TYR A 541 78.03 45.61 -63.28
C TYR A 541 78.88 46.81 -62.92
N HIS A 542 78.64 47.49 -61.78
CA HIS A 542 79.25 48.73 -61.35
C HIS A 542 79.12 49.90 -62.39
N GLU A 543 78.06 49.82 -63.24
CA GLU A 543 77.75 50.78 -64.29
C GLU A 543 76.30 51.25 -64.22
N TYR A 544 76.02 52.47 -64.65
CA TYR A 544 74.67 52.92 -64.83
C TYR A 544 74.07 52.31 -66.11
N ARG A 545 72.89 51.68 -65.93
CA ARG A 545 72.10 51.12 -67.01
C ARG A 545 70.73 51.74 -67.08
N TRP A 546 70.20 51.85 -68.27
CA TRP A 546 68.83 52.24 -68.45
C TRP A 546 67.90 51.12 -67.96
N VAL A 547 66.98 51.52 -67.09
CA VAL A 547 65.98 50.64 -66.58
C VAL A 547 64.58 51.23 -66.80
N ASN A 548 63.63 50.43 -67.04
CA ASN A 548 62.23 50.81 -67.02
C ASN A 548 61.59 50.24 -65.75
N LEU A 549 61.09 51.08 -64.90
CA LEU A 549 60.29 50.68 -63.74
C LEU A 549 58.81 50.80 -64.12
N CYS A 550 58.11 49.64 -64.00
CA CYS A 550 56.68 49.50 -64.20
C CYS A 550 56.01 49.01 -62.91
N GLY A 551 54.95 49.69 -62.51
CA GLY A 551 54.21 49.36 -61.28
C GLY A 551 52.71 49.51 -61.51
N SER A 552 51.96 48.63 -60.87
CA SER A 552 50.49 48.69 -60.83
C SER A 552 49.97 48.80 -59.40
N LEU A 553 49.00 49.66 -59.22
CA LEU A 553 48.39 49.97 -57.94
C LEU A 553 47.43 48.86 -57.45
N LEU A 554 47.63 48.39 -56.24
CA LEU A 554 46.73 47.50 -55.57
C LEU A 554 45.89 48.24 -54.55
N LYS A 555 44.57 47.96 -54.57
CA LYS A 555 43.58 48.47 -53.63
C LYS A 555 43.18 47.41 -52.66
N ASP A 556 42.88 47.79 -51.44
CA ASP A 556 42.32 46.92 -50.44
C ASP A 556 40.83 46.59 -50.70
N ASN A 557 40.22 45.78 -49.87
CA ASN A 557 38.79 45.39 -49.96
C ASN A 557 37.83 46.58 -49.78
N ASN A 558 38.34 47.74 -49.31
CA ASN A 558 37.55 48.94 -49.12
C ASN A 558 37.76 49.96 -50.28
N GLY A 559 38.64 49.64 -51.25
CA GLY A 559 38.96 50.42 -52.39
C GLY A 559 40.07 51.51 -52.13
N GLU A 560 40.71 51.47 -50.95
CA GLU A 560 41.82 52.30 -50.62
C GLU A 560 43.13 51.81 -51.26
N GLU A 561 43.89 52.72 -51.77
CA GLU A 561 45.19 52.45 -52.39
C GLU A 561 46.23 52.11 -51.31
N THR A 562 46.70 50.86 -51.29
CA THR A 562 47.54 50.39 -50.21
C THR A 562 48.98 50.18 -50.64
N ARG A 563 49.19 49.63 -51.83
CA ARG A 563 50.52 49.32 -52.34
C ARG A 563 50.63 49.34 -53.84
N VAL A 564 51.83 49.54 -54.34
CA VAL A 564 52.17 49.30 -55.73
C VAL A 564 53.05 48.07 -55.87
N VAL A 565 52.68 47.20 -56.74
CA VAL A 565 53.50 46.01 -57.10
C VAL A 565 54.01 46.19 -58.51
N GLY A 566 55.29 46.02 -58.71
CA GLY A 566 55.88 46.20 -60.00
C GLY A 566 57.20 45.47 -60.20
N TYR A 567 57.82 45.81 -61.30
CA TYR A 567 59.15 45.31 -61.67
C TYR A 567 60.04 46.42 -62.27
N ILE A 568 61.34 46.25 -62.15
CA ILE A 568 62.35 47.04 -62.78
C ILE A 568 63.08 46.20 -63.80
N ARG A 569 63.04 46.54 -65.05
CA ARG A 569 63.64 45.87 -66.19
C ARG A 569 64.82 46.60 -66.72
N ASP A 570 65.94 45.89 -66.95
CA ASP A 570 67.09 46.45 -67.71
C ASP A 570 66.71 46.53 -69.20
N ILE A 571 66.86 47.75 -69.83
CA ILE A 571 66.48 48.06 -71.22
C ILE A 571 67.65 48.38 -72.08
N ASN A 572 68.88 48.19 -71.59
CA ASN A 572 70.09 48.38 -72.43
C ASN A 572 70.25 47.28 -73.47
#